data_c1a3e0a59a652fe9fee67a33129637ee
#
_entry.id   c1a3e0a59a652fe9fee67a33129637ee
#
_cell.length_a   1.000
_cell.length_b   1.000
_cell.length_c   1.000
_cell.angle_alpha   90.00
_cell.angle_beta   90.00
_cell.angle_gamma   90.00
#
_symmetry.space_group_name_H-M   'P 1'
#
loop_
_entity.id
_entity.type
_entity.pdbx_description
1 polymer ?
#
loop_
_entity_poly.entity_id
_entity_poly.type
_entity_poly.pdbx_seq_one_letter_code
_entity_poly.pdbx_strand_id
1 'polypeptide(L)'
;MASAMVSMLLLTSCSNSSNNSQPVATNSPTPESTSSPVTSSTPVPSSESDPIALQVSSMSLEEKIGQMLLVGIDGTVLDDQAKRMIAEDKVGGIILYKNNIQDLKGMVSLVNSMKESNNGNPAPLFISIDQEGGKVSRMPKEYISFPSNGTVGTRNDADAAEMMGKLLAREVISAGFNMNFAPVLDINSNPDNPVIGDRSFGNSAELVSTLGIAEMKGIESEDVIPVVKHFPGHGDTSVDSHLELPIVNKTAEELAKLEWLPFQAAIKEGTDAVMVAHILFPKLDPDKPASLSSKIIGELLRGEMKYQGIVITDDLTMGAIMKNYDLATAAVDTINAGSDILLIAHGYDNEKRVIESLLDHVKKGKIQETRIDESVYRILALKAKYNLSDEPVPVPDLTELNKDIKSWKRTIEK
;
A
#
# COMPACT_ATOMS: atom_id res chain seq x y z
N MET A 1 6.82 39.68 57.24
CA MET A 1 8.11 40.23 57.69
C MET A 1 9.07 40.11 56.54
N ALA A 2 9.33 41.24 56.02
CA ALA A 2 10.58 41.93 55.66
C ALA A 2 11.30 41.28 54.45
N SER A 3 11.25 41.93 53.31
CA SER A 3 11.99 43.14 52.84
C SER A 3 13.28 42.74 52.16
N ALA A 4 13.40 42.93 50.87
CA ALA A 4 13.88 44.07 50.08
C ALA A 4 15.42 44.09 49.92
N MET A 5 15.93 44.28 48.72
CA MET A 5 16.53 45.43 48.03
C MET A 5 17.47 44.91 46.94
N VAL A 6 17.26 45.22 45.68
CA VAL A 6 17.76 46.34 44.86
C VAL A 6 19.27 46.65 45.02
N SER A 7 19.99 46.51 43.90
CA SER A 7 20.96 47.51 43.47
C SER A 7 21.37 47.34 41.99
N MET A 8 21.22 48.38 41.30
CA MET A 8 21.55 48.80 39.95
C MET A 8 22.93 49.48 39.98
N LEU A 9 23.77 49.24 38.98
CA LEU A 9 24.87 50.17 38.68
C LEU A 9 25.23 50.14 37.20
N LEU A 10 25.03 51.29 36.60
CA LEU A 10 25.46 51.74 35.27
C LEU A 10 26.90 52.24 35.36
N LEU A 11 27.58 52.28 34.19
CA LEU A 11 28.52 53.33 33.74
C LEU A 11 29.21 52.83 32.46
N THR A 12 28.86 53.35 31.25
CA THR A 12 29.42 54.46 30.44
C THR A 12 30.94 54.44 30.25
N SER A 13 31.45 54.49 29.00
CA SER A 13 31.81 55.72 28.27
C SER A 13 32.64 55.39 27.01
N CYS A 14 32.26 55.95 25.85
CA CYS A 14 32.98 56.82 24.89
C CYS A 14 34.43 56.45 24.48
N SER A 15 34.95 56.68 23.29
CA SER A 15 34.66 57.63 22.20
C SER A 15 35.60 57.43 20.99
N ASN A 16 35.12 57.86 19.78
CA ASN A 16 35.84 58.61 18.72
C ASN A 16 37.08 58.04 18.02
N SER A 17 37.25 58.13 16.72
CA SER A 17 37.01 59.19 15.71
C SER A 17 37.27 58.72 14.29
N SER A 18 36.40 59.16 13.36
CA SER A 18 36.59 59.81 12.03
C SER A 18 37.69 59.36 11.04
N ASN A 19 37.30 59.06 9.75
CA ASN A 19 37.29 59.95 8.61
C ASN A 19 36.78 59.28 7.31
N ASN A 20 35.74 59.75 6.77
CA ASN A 20 35.52 60.52 5.51
C ASN A 20 36.11 59.96 4.20
N SER A 21 35.20 59.52 3.33
CA SER A 21 35.10 59.88 1.89
C SER A 21 33.92 59.18 1.21
N GLN A 22 32.92 59.95 0.79
CA GLN A 22 31.95 59.63 -0.26
C GLN A 22 32.49 60.19 -1.61
N PRO A 23 31.88 59.94 -2.78
CA PRO A 23 30.64 59.24 -3.16
C PRO A 23 30.84 58.33 -4.40
N VAL A 24 29.85 57.51 -4.77
CA VAL A 24 29.14 57.53 -6.07
C VAL A 24 27.96 56.53 -6.05
N ALA A 25 26.80 57.01 -6.41
CA ALA A 25 25.56 56.26 -6.57
C ALA A 25 25.55 55.42 -7.87
N THR A 26 25.11 54.16 -7.76
CA THR A 26 24.46 53.48 -8.88
C THR A 26 23.29 52.63 -8.34
N ASN A 27 22.11 52.96 -8.87
CA ASN A 27 20.86 52.23 -8.64
C ASN A 27 20.93 50.82 -9.21
N SER A 28 20.51 49.86 -8.44
CA SER A 28 20.05 48.54 -8.95
C SER A 28 18.87 48.05 -8.11
N PRO A 29 17.84 47.51 -8.77
CA PRO A 29 16.56 47.23 -8.11
C PRO A 29 16.63 45.92 -7.30
N THR A 30 15.95 45.96 -6.17
CA THR A 30 15.62 44.81 -5.30
C THR A 30 14.82 43.76 -6.11
N PRO A 31 15.17 42.47 -6.06
CA PRO A 31 14.27 41.45 -6.56
C PRO A 31 13.22 41.14 -5.49
N GLU A 32 11.96 41.36 -5.82
CA GLU A 32 10.82 40.82 -5.12
C GLU A 32 10.92 39.28 -5.10
N SER A 33 10.89 38.73 -3.90
CA SER A 33 10.79 37.29 -3.66
C SER A 33 9.36 36.85 -3.92
N THR A 34 9.06 36.43 -5.16
CA THR A 34 7.87 35.65 -5.47
C THR A 34 8.16 34.18 -5.15
N SER A 35 7.63 33.70 -4.03
CA SER A 35 7.56 32.29 -3.73
C SER A 35 6.55 31.62 -4.67
N SER A 36 7.04 31.01 -5.75
CA SER A 36 6.26 30.09 -6.56
C SER A 36 6.07 28.78 -5.80
N PRO A 37 4.89 28.14 -5.86
CA PRO A 37 4.70 26.82 -5.27
C PRO A 37 5.60 25.83 -5.99
N VAL A 38 6.38 25.08 -5.22
CA VAL A 38 7.17 23.95 -5.71
C VAL A 38 6.19 22.84 -6.07
N THR A 39 5.77 22.79 -7.33
CA THR A 39 5.16 21.61 -7.91
C THR A 39 6.26 20.56 -8.04
N SER A 40 6.26 19.58 -7.15
CA SER A 40 7.03 18.36 -7.30
C SER A 40 6.41 17.55 -8.44
N SER A 41 6.75 17.89 -9.66
CA SER A 41 6.45 17.05 -10.82
C SER A 41 7.45 15.92 -10.85
N THR A 42 7.01 14.73 -10.46
CA THR A 42 7.68 13.49 -10.90
C THR A 42 7.72 13.53 -12.43
N PRO A 43 8.86 13.31 -13.09
CA PRO A 43 8.89 13.29 -14.54
C PRO A 43 8.10 12.08 -15.04
N VAL A 44 6.92 12.30 -15.58
CA VAL A 44 6.33 11.35 -16.54
C VAL A 44 7.30 11.33 -17.72
N PRO A 45 7.87 10.17 -18.10
CA PRO A 45 8.76 10.11 -19.25
C PRO A 45 8.00 10.56 -20.50
N SER A 46 8.25 11.77 -20.96
CA SER A 46 7.75 12.26 -22.25
C SER A 46 8.67 11.74 -23.34
N SER A 47 8.45 10.53 -23.80
CA SER A 47 9.00 10.08 -25.07
C SER A 47 7.88 9.37 -25.85
N GLU A 48 7.70 9.76 -27.10
CA GLU A 48 6.81 9.09 -28.06
C GLU A 48 7.10 7.57 -28.27
N SER A 49 8.07 7.02 -27.52
CA SER A 49 8.54 5.65 -27.59
C SER A 49 8.20 4.80 -26.35
N ASP A 50 7.59 5.34 -25.29
CA ASP A 50 7.22 4.56 -24.10
C ASP A 50 5.88 3.82 -24.34
N PRO A 51 5.88 2.50 -24.49
CA PRO A 51 4.69 1.72 -24.81
C PRO A 51 3.60 1.81 -23.72
N ILE A 52 3.98 1.96 -22.45
CA ILE A 52 3.03 2.13 -21.35
C ILE A 52 2.35 3.51 -21.44
N ALA A 53 3.12 4.58 -21.67
CA ALA A 53 2.54 5.90 -21.83
C ALA A 53 1.60 5.99 -23.05
N LEU A 54 1.93 5.33 -24.16
CA LEU A 54 1.05 5.22 -25.33
C LEU A 54 -0.22 4.46 -25.01
N GLN A 55 -0.13 3.36 -24.27
CA GLN A 55 -1.30 2.60 -23.83
C GLN A 55 -2.21 3.47 -22.96
N VAL A 56 -1.68 4.13 -21.92
CA VAL A 56 -2.45 5.05 -21.06
C VAL A 56 -3.15 6.13 -21.87
N SER A 57 -2.46 6.74 -22.86
CA SER A 57 -3.04 7.80 -23.69
C SER A 57 -4.16 7.31 -24.61
N SER A 58 -4.20 6.00 -24.94
CA SER A 58 -5.23 5.41 -25.78
C SER A 58 -6.47 4.94 -25.01
N MET A 59 -6.40 4.83 -23.69
CA MET A 59 -7.50 4.38 -22.84
C MET A 59 -8.53 5.48 -22.60
N SER A 60 -9.82 5.10 -22.55
CA SER A 60 -10.88 5.98 -22.07
C SER A 60 -10.76 6.25 -20.58
N LEU A 61 -11.40 7.32 -20.08
CA LEU A 61 -11.41 7.63 -18.66
C LEU A 61 -12.06 6.51 -17.83
N GLU A 62 -13.10 5.88 -18.36
CA GLU A 62 -13.76 4.73 -17.75
C GLU A 62 -12.80 3.55 -17.59
N GLU A 63 -12.05 3.20 -18.63
CA GLU A 63 -11.03 2.14 -18.58
C GLU A 63 -9.93 2.46 -17.59
N LYS A 64 -9.45 3.69 -17.58
CA LYS A 64 -8.43 4.16 -16.62
C LYS A 64 -8.91 4.01 -15.18
N ILE A 65 -10.13 4.46 -14.86
CA ILE A 65 -10.71 4.35 -13.52
C ILE A 65 -10.93 2.89 -13.15
N GLY A 66 -11.42 2.06 -14.07
CA GLY A 66 -11.55 0.63 -13.85
C GLY A 66 -10.23 -0.02 -13.44
N GLN A 67 -9.12 0.31 -14.12
CA GLN A 67 -7.79 -0.23 -13.78
C GLN A 67 -7.30 0.17 -12.38
N MET A 68 -7.83 1.23 -11.79
CA MET A 68 -7.49 1.66 -10.42
C MET A 68 -8.29 0.92 -9.34
N LEU A 69 -9.19 0.00 -9.71
CA LEU A 69 -10.02 -0.73 -8.76
C LEU A 69 -9.53 -2.17 -8.59
N LEU A 70 -9.38 -2.58 -7.34
CA LEU A 70 -9.20 -3.97 -6.92
C LEU A 70 -10.45 -4.36 -6.13
N VAL A 71 -11.24 -5.32 -6.63
CA VAL A 71 -12.58 -5.58 -6.11
C VAL A 71 -12.72 -7.02 -5.60
N GLY A 72 -13.61 -7.21 -4.63
CA GLY A 72 -14.01 -8.55 -4.19
C GLY A 72 -15.19 -9.07 -4.99
N ILE A 73 -15.44 -10.37 -4.89
CA ILE A 73 -16.58 -11.05 -5.49
C ILE A 73 -17.34 -11.88 -4.45
N ASP A 74 -18.59 -12.14 -4.72
CA ASP A 74 -19.40 -13.01 -3.89
C ASP A 74 -19.33 -14.49 -4.35
N GLY A 75 -19.45 -15.40 -3.38
CA GLY A 75 -19.56 -16.83 -3.66
C GLY A 75 -18.27 -17.50 -4.16
N THR A 76 -18.42 -18.72 -4.63
CA THR A 76 -17.31 -19.61 -5.06
C THR A 76 -17.32 -19.88 -6.56
N VAL A 77 -18.21 -19.21 -7.29
CA VAL A 77 -18.38 -19.26 -8.74
C VAL A 77 -18.61 -17.83 -9.22
N LEU A 78 -18.03 -17.48 -10.34
CA LEU A 78 -18.19 -16.15 -10.92
C LEU A 78 -19.63 -15.93 -11.39
N ASP A 79 -20.36 -15.05 -10.72
CA ASP A 79 -21.72 -14.68 -11.08
C ASP A 79 -21.78 -13.62 -12.19
N ASP A 80 -22.99 -13.27 -12.64
CA ASP A 80 -23.15 -12.33 -13.74
C ASP A 80 -22.81 -10.88 -13.35
N GLN A 81 -22.85 -10.51 -12.06
CA GLN A 81 -22.42 -9.20 -11.59
C GLN A 81 -20.90 -9.08 -11.61
N ALA A 82 -20.20 -10.09 -11.09
CA ALA A 82 -18.74 -10.16 -11.14
C ALA A 82 -18.21 -10.18 -12.59
N LYS A 83 -18.88 -10.92 -13.49
CA LYS A 83 -18.53 -10.90 -14.92
C LYS A 83 -18.67 -9.51 -15.53
N ARG A 84 -19.73 -8.75 -15.18
CA ARG A 84 -19.91 -7.38 -15.67
C ARG A 84 -18.83 -6.44 -15.13
N MET A 85 -18.50 -6.48 -13.84
CA MET A 85 -17.41 -5.68 -13.27
C MET A 85 -16.11 -5.89 -14.06
N ILE A 86 -15.78 -7.14 -14.36
CA ILE A 86 -14.57 -7.46 -15.14
C ILE A 86 -14.73 -6.98 -16.60
N ALA A 87 -15.79 -7.38 -17.28
CA ALA A 87 -15.92 -7.20 -18.74
C ALA A 87 -16.36 -5.78 -19.14
N GLU A 88 -17.19 -5.10 -18.34
CA GLU A 88 -17.78 -3.81 -18.69
C GLU A 88 -17.10 -2.67 -17.92
N ASP A 89 -16.92 -2.79 -16.60
CA ASP A 89 -16.30 -1.75 -15.75
C ASP A 89 -14.77 -1.81 -15.81
N LYS A 90 -14.18 -2.84 -16.44
CA LYS A 90 -12.73 -2.96 -16.71
C LYS A 90 -11.86 -2.89 -15.45
N VAL A 91 -12.35 -3.47 -14.34
CA VAL A 91 -11.61 -3.46 -13.07
C VAL A 91 -10.17 -3.99 -13.20
N GLY A 92 -9.25 -3.36 -12.51
CA GLY A 92 -7.81 -3.67 -12.61
C GLY A 92 -7.42 -4.99 -11.98
N GLY A 93 -8.24 -5.49 -11.03
CA GLY A 93 -7.98 -6.77 -10.38
C GLY A 93 -9.08 -7.23 -9.45
N ILE A 94 -8.91 -8.47 -8.98
CA ILE A 94 -9.84 -9.16 -8.07
C ILE A 94 -9.05 -9.65 -6.84
N ILE A 95 -9.65 -9.51 -5.65
CA ILE A 95 -9.19 -10.15 -4.42
C ILE A 95 -10.12 -11.29 -4.03
N LEU A 96 -9.55 -12.45 -3.66
CA LEU A 96 -10.31 -13.57 -3.13
C LEU A 96 -10.06 -13.75 -1.62
N TYR A 97 -11.16 -14.02 -0.93
CA TYR A 97 -11.20 -14.31 0.49
C TYR A 97 -11.51 -15.79 0.76
N LYS A 98 -11.44 -16.20 2.03
CA LYS A 98 -11.70 -17.60 2.44
C LYS A 98 -13.07 -18.14 2.00
N ASN A 99 -14.09 -17.28 1.99
CA ASN A 99 -15.44 -17.63 1.58
C ASN A 99 -15.59 -17.88 0.06
N ASN A 100 -14.63 -17.44 -0.75
CA ASN A 100 -14.59 -17.73 -2.19
C ASN A 100 -13.91 -19.07 -2.52
N ILE A 101 -13.28 -19.72 -1.53
CA ILE A 101 -12.39 -20.87 -1.76
C ILE A 101 -12.92 -22.08 -1.01
N GLN A 102 -13.40 -23.10 -1.74
CA GLN A 102 -13.87 -24.37 -1.18
C GLN A 102 -12.78 -25.45 -1.21
N ASP A 103 -12.22 -25.69 -2.38
CA ASP A 103 -11.16 -26.64 -2.65
C ASP A 103 -10.26 -26.17 -3.78
N LEU A 104 -9.17 -26.88 -4.02
CA LEU A 104 -8.18 -26.53 -5.05
C LEU A 104 -8.81 -26.43 -6.44
N LYS A 105 -9.63 -27.38 -6.85
CA LYS A 105 -10.22 -27.42 -8.18
C LYS A 105 -11.20 -26.26 -8.39
N GLY A 106 -12.05 -25.99 -7.40
CA GLY A 106 -13.01 -24.88 -7.43
C GLY A 106 -12.31 -23.53 -7.51
N MET A 107 -11.24 -23.35 -6.72
CA MET A 107 -10.42 -22.12 -6.70
C MET A 107 -9.77 -21.87 -8.08
N VAL A 108 -9.10 -22.86 -8.67
CA VAL A 108 -8.48 -22.74 -9.99
C VAL A 108 -9.54 -22.46 -11.07
N SER A 109 -10.71 -23.14 -11.01
CA SER A 109 -11.81 -22.87 -11.92
C SER A 109 -12.34 -21.45 -11.83
N LEU A 110 -12.48 -20.90 -10.60
CA LEU A 110 -12.92 -19.54 -10.36
C LEU A 110 -11.90 -18.53 -10.94
N VAL A 111 -10.60 -18.72 -10.65
CA VAL A 111 -9.53 -17.87 -11.19
C VAL A 111 -9.52 -17.88 -12.71
N ASN A 112 -9.62 -19.05 -13.34
CA ASN A 112 -9.68 -19.16 -14.81
C ASN A 112 -10.92 -18.48 -15.40
N SER A 113 -12.07 -18.57 -14.74
CA SER A 113 -13.29 -17.86 -15.18
C SER A 113 -13.17 -16.34 -15.12
N MET A 114 -12.44 -15.80 -14.11
CA MET A 114 -12.14 -14.38 -14.05
C MET A 114 -11.22 -13.94 -15.19
N LYS A 115 -10.14 -14.69 -15.44
CA LYS A 115 -9.22 -14.45 -16.56
C LYS A 115 -9.93 -14.48 -17.92
N GLU A 116 -10.79 -15.48 -18.13
CA GLU A 116 -11.61 -15.59 -19.35
C GLU A 116 -12.54 -14.37 -19.51
N SER A 117 -13.18 -13.91 -18.43
CA SER A 117 -14.06 -12.75 -18.45
C SER A 117 -13.33 -11.43 -18.73
N ASN A 118 -12.02 -11.38 -18.53
CA ASN A 118 -11.17 -10.22 -18.82
C ASN A 118 -10.72 -10.13 -20.29
N ASN A 119 -11.07 -11.12 -21.11
CA ASN A 119 -10.64 -11.15 -22.50
C ASN A 119 -11.13 -9.92 -23.28
N GLY A 120 -10.19 -9.25 -23.95
CA GLY A 120 -10.44 -8.00 -24.69
C GLY A 120 -10.34 -6.73 -23.84
N ASN A 121 -10.04 -6.82 -22.55
CA ASN A 121 -9.75 -5.68 -21.70
C ASN A 121 -8.33 -5.13 -21.93
N PRO A 122 -8.06 -3.88 -21.53
CA PRO A 122 -6.79 -3.20 -21.85
C PRO A 122 -5.56 -3.82 -21.20
N ALA A 123 -5.71 -4.58 -20.10
CA ALA A 123 -4.60 -5.20 -19.39
C ALA A 123 -5.06 -6.46 -18.62
N PRO A 124 -4.13 -7.40 -18.34
CA PRO A 124 -4.41 -8.56 -17.48
C PRO A 124 -4.86 -8.16 -16.08
N LEU A 125 -5.60 -9.04 -15.38
CA LEU A 125 -6.04 -8.82 -14.01
C LEU A 125 -4.91 -8.99 -13.00
N PHE A 126 -4.88 -8.14 -11.98
CA PHE A 126 -4.35 -8.57 -10.69
C PHE A 126 -5.31 -9.59 -10.08
N ILE A 127 -4.82 -10.77 -9.79
CA ILE A 127 -5.56 -11.80 -9.02
C ILE A 127 -4.84 -11.94 -7.69
N SER A 128 -5.47 -11.45 -6.63
CA SER A 128 -4.81 -11.22 -5.34
C SER A 128 -5.44 -12.00 -4.18
N ILE A 129 -4.67 -12.17 -3.13
CA ILE A 129 -5.03 -12.94 -1.94
C ILE A 129 -4.21 -12.47 -0.74
N ASP A 130 -4.76 -12.65 0.49
CA ASP A 130 -4.01 -12.56 1.75
C ASP A 130 -3.50 -13.95 2.13
N GLN A 131 -2.29 -14.29 1.77
CA GLN A 131 -1.65 -15.54 2.16
C GLN A 131 -0.38 -15.22 2.95
N GLU A 132 -0.55 -14.95 4.26
CA GLU A 132 0.53 -14.58 5.19
C GLU A 132 1.12 -15.79 5.91
N GLY A 133 0.37 -16.87 5.99
CA GLY A 133 0.61 -17.98 6.92
C GLY A 133 -0.15 -17.82 8.25
N GLY A 134 0.05 -18.76 9.16
CA GLY A 134 -0.63 -18.76 10.46
C GLY A 134 -2.17 -18.67 10.32
N LYS A 135 -2.78 -17.71 11.02
CA LYS A 135 -4.23 -17.50 11.02
C LYS A 135 -4.74 -16.79 9.76
N VAL A 136 -3.87 -16.11 9.02
CA VAL A 136 -4.22 -15.44 7.76
C VAL A 136 -3.74 -16.30 6.60
N SER A 137 -4.51 -17.34 6.32
CA SER A 137 -4.29 -18.29 5.24
C SER A 137 -5.62 -18.59 4.55
N ARG A 138 -5.66 -18.39 3.24
CA ARG A 138 -6.87 -18.58 2.41
C ARG A 138 -6.82 -19.87 1.61
N MET A 139 -5.62 -20.42 1.42
CA MET A 139 -5.46 -21.65 0.64
C MET A 139 -6.30 -22.81 1.18
N PRO A 140 -6.86 -23.66 0.33
CA PRO A 140 -7.65 -24.81 0.73
C PRO A 140 -6.78 -25.92 1.36
N LYS A 141 -7.43 -26.89 2.00
CA LYS A 141 -6.79 -27.96 2.79
C LYS A 141 -5.81 -28.87 2.03
N GLU A 142 -5.83 -28.83 0.72
CA GLU A 142 -4.91 -29.57 -0.15
C GLU A 142 -3.47 -29.03 -0.06
N TYR A 143 -3.32 -27.76 0.32
CA TYR A 143 -2.02 -27.16 0.64
C TYR A 143 -1.63 -27.40 2.10
N ILE A 144 -0.35 -27.45 2.36
CA ILE A 144 0.19 -27.54 3.72
C ILE A 144 0.24 -26.14 4.36
N SER A 145 -0.40 -25.98 5.51
CA SER A 145 -0.44 -24.71 6.21
C SER A 145 0.94 -24.27 6.72
N PHE A 146 1.24 -22.98 6.61
CA PHE A 146 2.41 -22.34 7.19
C PHE A 146 2.24 -21.98 8.67
N PRO A 147 3.33 -21.91 9.46
CA PRO A 147 3.32 -21.24 10.75
C PRO A 147 3.06 -19.74 10.59
N SER A 148 2.80 -19.05 11.71
CA SER A 148 2.71 -17.59 11.73
C SER A 148 4.09 -16.94 11.56
N ASN A 149 4.13 -15.68 11.09
CA ASN A 149 5.34 -14.87 11.02
C ASN A 149 6.02 -14.74 12.39
N GLY A 150 5.22 -14.62 13.48
CA GLY A 150 5.75 -14.62 14.85
C GLY A 150 6.51 -15.91 15.20
N THR A 151 6.04 -17.08 14.74
CA THR A 151 6.77 -18.33 14.90
C THR A 151 8.10 -18.32 14.15
N VAL A 152 8.11 -17.84 12.89
CA VAL A 152 9.35 -17.68 12.11
C VAL A 152 10.28 -16.65 12.75
N GLY A 153 9.71 -15.56 13.28
CA GLY A 153 10.43 -14.51 13.98
C GLY A 153 11.23 -14.99 15.18
N THR A 154 10.74 -16.04 15.90
CA THR A 154 11.49 -16.62 17.03
C THR A 154 12.82 -17.25 16.61
N ARG A 155 12.97 -17.58 15.34
CA ARG A 155 14.22 -18.17 14.79
C ARG A 155 15.25 -17.08 14.45
N ASN A 156 14.81 -15.88 14.16
CA ASN A 156 15.65 -14.76 13.70
C ASN A 156 16.60 -15.19 12.56
N ASP A 157 16.04 -15.88 11.57
CA ASP A 157 16.74 -16.49 10.44
C ASP A 157 16.18 -15.93 9.13
N ALA A 158 16.93 -15.07 8.46
CA ALA A 158 16.53 -14.42 7.22
C ALA A 158 16.39 -15.41 6.05
N ASP A 159 17.24 -16.42 5.97
CA ASP A 159 17.15 -17.44 4.92
C ASP A 159 15.86 -18.26 5.07
N ALA A 160 15.46 -18.52 6.32
CA ALA A 160 14.20 -19.20 6.61
C ALA A 160 12.97 -18.33 6.24
N ALA A 161 13.04 -17.02 6.47
CA ALA A 161 11.98 -16.08 6.08
C ALA A 161 11.90 -15.91 4.55
N GLU A 162 13.04 -15.82 3.85
CA GLU A 162 13.07 -15.78 2.39
C GLU A 162 12.49 -17.06 1.78
N MET A 163 12.85 -18.23 2.34
CA MET A 163 12.27 -19.50 1.89
C MET A 163 10.76 -19.56 2.14
N MET A 164 10.26 -19.00 3.26
CA MET A 164 8.81 -18.86 3.49
C MET A 164 8.16 -18.06 2.36
N GLY A 165 8.72 -16.90 2.02
CA GLY A 165 8.23 -16.07 0.92
C GLY A 165 8.18 -16.82 -0.42
N LYS A 166 9.24 -17.55 -0.77
CA LYS A 166 9.28 -18.40 -1.98
C LYS A 166 8.17 -19.46 -1.99
N LEU A 167 7.99 -20.14 -0.87
CA LEU A 167 6.98 -21.20 -0.77
C LEU A 167 5.56 -20.65 -0.77
N LEU A 168 5.28 -19.51 -0.10
CA LEU A 168 4.01 -18.81 -0.18
C LEU A 168 3.69 -18.36 -1.62
N ALA A 169 4.67 -17.80 -2.32
CA ALA A 169 4.51 -17.41 -3.72
C ALA A 169 4.22 -18.61 -4.63
N ARG A 170 4.94 -19.73 -4.45
CA ARG A 170 4.66 -20.98 -5.18
C ARG A 170 3.27 -21.55 -4.89
N GLU A 171 2.72 -21.38 -3.68
CA GLU A 171 1.32 -21.71 -3.40
C GLU A 171 0.38 -20.88 -4.26
N VAL A 172 0.50 -19.55 -4.19
CA VAL A 172 -0.46 -18.64 -4.82
C VAL A 172 -0.37 -18.69 -6.35
N ILE A 173 0.84 -18.69 -6.91
CA ILE A 173 1.01 -18.75 -8.36
C ILE A 173 0.52 -20.09 -8.97
N SER A 174 0.66 -21.20 -8.22
CA SER A 174 0.18 -22.52 -8.67
C SER A 174 -1.32 -22.57 -8.89
N ALA A 175 -2.09 -21.70 -8.22
CA ALA A 175 -3.53 -21.55 -8.37
C ALA A 175 -3.92 -20.40 -9.32
N GLY A 176 -2.94 -19.71 -9.91
CA GLY A 176 -3.14 -18.64 -10.88
C GLY A 176 -3.26 -17.22 -10.32
N PHE A 177 -2.98 -17.03 -9.01
CA PHE A 177 -2.82 -15.70 -8.42
C PHE A 177 -1.47 -15.10 -8.84
N ASN A 178 -1.38 -13.77 -8.81
CA ASN A 178 -0.17 -13.03 -9.20
C ASN A 178 0.22 -11.91 -8.21
N MET A 179 -0.58 -11.70 -7.15
CA MET A 179 -0.33 -10.70 -6.12
C MET A 179 -0.68 -11.28 -4.74
N ASN A 180 0.22 -11.12 -3.77
CA ASN A 180 0.01 -11.54 -2.40
C ASN A 180 0.11 -10.36 -1.44
N PHE A 181 -0.90 -10.13 -0.61
CA PHE A 181 -0.87 -9.13 0.46
C PHE A 181 -0.03 -9.63 1.65
N ALA A 182 1.25 -9.80 1.40
CA ALA A 182 2.34 -10.15 2.31
C ALA A 182 3.64 -9.54 1.77
N PRO A 183 4.63 -9.28 2.63
CA PRO A 183 4.67 -9.53 4.08
C PRO A 183 3.99 -8.46 4.94
N VAL A 184 3.73 -8.82 6.20
CA VAL A 184 3.34 -7.87 7.25
C VAL A 184 4.59 -7.23 7.83
N LEU A 185 4.70 -5.92 7.70
CA LEU A 185 5.81 -5.10 8.23
C LEU A 185 5.46 -4.36 9.53
N ASP A 186 4.29 -4.64 10.09
CA ASP A 186 3.89 -4.08 11.38
C ASP A 186 4.76 -4.64 12.50
N ILE A 187 5.26 -3.77 13.37
CA ILE A 187 5.98 -4.15 14.58
C ILE A 187 4.94 -4.36 15.70
N ASN A 188 4.88 -5.55 16.28
CA ASN A 188 3.96 -5.83 17.39
C ASN A 188 4.40 -5.10 18.66
N SER A 189 4.30 -3.76 18.66
CA SER A 189 4.73 -2.88 19.76
C SER A 189 3.72 -2.86 20.91
N ASN A 190 2.44 -3.12 20.64
CA ASN A 190 1.41 -3.32 21.65
C ASN A 190 1.10 -4.82 21.80
N PRO A 191 1.45 -5.46 22.94
CA PRO A 191 1.20 -6.87 23.14
C PRO A 191 -0.30 -7.24 23.20
N ASP A 192 -1.17 -6.25 23.50
CA ASP A 192 -2.62 -6.41 23.55
C ASP A 192 -3.30 -6.09 22.20
N ASN A 193 -2.53 -5.92 21.13
CA ASN A 193 -3.07 -5.66 19.79
C ASN A 193 -3.97 -6.80 19.31
N PRO A 194 -5.27 -6.56 19.03
CA PRO A 194 -6.21 -7.63 18.69
C PRO A 194 -6.07 -8.13 17.25
N VAL A 195 -5.37 -7.41 16.38
CA VAL A 195 -5.34 -7.63 14.92
C VAL A 195 -4.02 -8.19 14.44
N ILE A 196 -2.90 -7.61 14.87
CA ILE A 196 -1.57 -7.97 14.39
C ILE A 196 -1.04 -9.18 15.17
N GLY A 197 -0.65 -9.03 16.42
CA GLY A 197 -0.15 -10.14 17.23
C GLY A 197 0.93 -10.96 16.51
N ASP A 198 0.68 -12.25 16.34
CA ASP A 198 1.59 -13.21 15.68
C ASP A 198 1.64 -13.14 14.15
N ARG A 199 0.88 -12.23 13.52
CA ARG A 199 1.07 -11.87 12.10
C ARG A 199 2.36 -11.06 11.88
N SER A 200 2.84 -10.35 12.90
CA SER A 200 4.15 -9.71 12.90
C SER A 200 5.27 -10.72 13.14
N PHE A 201 6.45 -10.49 12.56
CA PHE A 201 7.67 -11.22 12.89
C PHE A 201 8.14 -10.99 14.33
N GLY A 202 7.73 -9.89 14.96
CA GLY A 202 8.10 -9.58 16.34
C GLY A 202 7.87 -8.14 16.75
N ASN A 203 8.53 -7.75 17.84
CA ASN A 203 8.33 -6.46 18.49
C ASN A 203 9.52 -5.48 18.34
N SER A 204 10.48 -5.78 17.48
CA SER A 204 11.60 -4.88 17.19
C SER A 204 11.67 -4.52 15.71
N ALA A 205 12.06 -3.27 15.42
CA ALA A 205 12.18 -2.79 14.05
C ALA A 205 13.24 -3.56 13.26
N GLU A 206 14.36 -3.91 13.89
CA GLU A 206 15.44 -4.68 13.25
C GLU A 206 14.95 -6.06 12.79
N LEU A 207 14.28 -6.80 13.67
CA LEU A 207 13.77 -8.13 13.36
C LEU A 207 12.73 -8.10 12.24
N VAL A 208 11.72 -7.19 12.35
CA VAL A 208 10.66 -7.07 11.37
C VAL A 208 11.20 -6.60 10.02
N SER A 209 12.16 -5.65 10.01
CA SER A 209 12.80 -5.23 8.76
C SER A 209 13.58 -6.36 8.11
N THR A 210 14.41 -7.08 8.88
CA THR A 210 15.26 -8.14 8.34
C THR A 210 14.42 -9.27 7.75
N LEU A 211 13.47 -9.79 8.53
CA LEU A 211 12.70 -10.97 8.11
C LEU A 211 11.60 -10.61 7.11
N GLY A 212 10.93 -9.45 7.27
CA GLY A 212 9.93 -9.00 6.31
C GLY A 212 10.49 -8.71 4.94
N ILE A 213 11.69 -8.11 4.86
CA ILE A 213 12.37 -7.90 3.57
C ILE A 213 12.82 -9.23 2.96
N ALA A 214 13.29 -10.18 3.76
CA ALA A 214 13.65 -11.51 3.27
C ALA A 214 12.41 -12.24 2.69
N GLU A 215 11.27 -12.22 3.39
CA GLU A 215 10.01 -12.76 2.86
C GLU A 215 9.57 -12.04 1.59
N MET A 216 9.61 -10.70 1.56
CA MET A 216 9.29 -9.91 0.37
C MET A 216 10.10 -10.35 -0.85
N LYS A 217 11.42 -10.47 -0.69
CA LYS A 217 12.33 -10.93 -1.75
C LYS A 217 12.04 -12.37 -2.17
N GLY A 218 11.70 -13.22 -1.22
CA GLY A 218 11.27 -14.58 -1.50
C GLY A 218 10.02 -14.62 -2.37
N ILE A 219 9.01 -13.80 -2.07
CA ILE A 219 7.79 -13.69 -2.87
C ILE A 219 8.11 -13.16 -4.28
N GLU A 220 8.88 -12.09 -4.37
CA GLU A 220 9.27 -11.47 -5.64
C GLU A 220 10.05 -12.43 -6.55
N SER A 221 10.89 -13.28 -5.96
CA SER A 221 11.75 -14.21 -6.71
C SER A 221 11.00 -15.32 -7.46
N GLU A 222 9.71 -15.50 -7.17
CA GLU A 222 8.82 -16.47 -7.82
C GLU A 222 7.75 -15.75 -8.70
N ASP A 223 8.05 -14.53 -9.18
CA ASP A 223 7.19 -13.73 -10.06
C ASP A 223 5.78 -13.43 -9.48
N VAL A 224 5.65 -13.35 -8.16
CA VAL A 224 4.46 -12.88 -7.45
C VAL A 224 4.71 -11.49 -6.89
N ILE A 225 3.75 -10.57 -7.05
CA ILE A 225 3.83 -9.21 -6.55
C ILE A 225 3.63 -9.21 -5.04
N PRO A 226 4.65 -8.86 -4.23
CA PRO A 226 4.47 -8.66 -2.80
C PRO A 226 3.82 -7.30 -2.52
N VAL A 227 2.88 -7.27 -1.57
CA VAL A 227 2.29 -6.02 -1.06
C VAL A 227 2.62 -5.90 0.42
N VAL A 228 3.58 -5.04 0.76
CA VAL A 228 3.97 -4.83 2.15
C VAL A 228 2.91 -4.02 2.88
N LYS A 229 2.61 -4.39 4.16
CA LYS A 229 1.47 -3.84 4.92
C LYS A 229 1.72 -3.80 6.43
N HIS A 230 1.04 -2.93 7.17
CA HIS A 230 0.02 -1.93 6.82
C HIS A 230 0.57 -0.53 7.13
N PHE A 231 1.03 0.20 6.12
CA PHE A 231 1.61 1.53 6.32
C PHE A 231 0.59 2.49 6.96
N PRO A 232 0.98 3.36 7.91
CA PRO A 232 2.33 3.63 8.43
C PRO A 232 2.70 2.82 9.67
N GLY A 233 2.02 1.71 9.96
CA GLY A 233 2.26 0.79 11.07
C GLY A 233 1.01 0.55 11.92
N HIS A 234 0.53 -0.71 11.94
CA HIS A 234 -0.70 -1.13 12.63
C HIS A 234 -0.42 -1.80 13.98
N GLY A 235 0.85 -2.01 14.34
CA GLY A 235 1.21 -2.83 15.52
C GLY A 235 0.93 -2.20 16.87
N ASP A 236 0.71 -0.88 16.96
CA ASP A 236 0.39 -0.15 18.20
C ASP A 236 -1.11 0.12 18.42
N THR A 237 -1.98 -0.39 17.55
CA THR A 237 -3.42 -0.18 17.68
C THR A 237 -4.02 -1.06 18.79
N SER A 238 -5.08 -0.56 19.43
CA SER A 238 -5.85 -1.27 20.46
C SER A 238 -7.26 -1.66 20.00
N VAL A 239 -7.61 -1.35 18.75
CA VAL A 239 -8.94 -1.58 18.15
C VAL A 239 -8.76 -2.20 16.78
N ASP A 240 -9.68 -3.07 16.40
CA ASP A 240 -9.73 -3.74 15.10
C ASP A 240 -10.32 -2.79 14.04
N SER A 241 -9.56 -2.48 13.01
CA SER A 241 -9.97 -1.62 11.88
C SER A 241 -11.12 -2.20 11.05
N HIS A 242 -11.36 -3.50 11.10
CA HIS A 242 -12.56 -4.10 10.51
C HIS A 242 -13.85 -3.68 11.22
N LEU A 243 -13.75 -3.31 12.50
CA LEU A 243 -14.90 -2.96 13.33
C LEU A 243 -15.05 -1.45 13.55
N GLU A 244 -13.97 -0.76 13.86
CA GLU A 244 -13.95 0.66 14.22
C GLU A 244 -12.68 1.34 13.69
N LEU A 245 -12.62 2.68 13.74
CA LEU A 245 -11.45 3.45 13.34
C LEU A 245 -10.40 3.48 14.46
N PRO A 246 -9.25 2.78 14.31
CA PRO A 246 -8.18 2.83 15.30
C PRO A 246 -7.55 4.23 15.36
N ILE A 247 -7.07 4.62 16.56
CA ILE A 247 -6.38 5.89 16.77
C ILE A 247 -5.01 5.62 17.40
N VAL A 248 -3.95 6.16 16.80
CA VAL A 248 -2.57 6.09 17.30
C VAL A 248 -2.05 7.49 17.59
N ASN A 249 -1.81 7.81 18.86
CA ASN A 249 -1.41 9.13 19.33
C ASN A 249 0.12 9.32 19.35
N LYS A 250 0.81 8.97 18.27
CA LYS A 250 2.26 9.15 18.09
C LYS A 250 2.58 10.33 17.17
N THR A 251 3.68 11.01 17.45
CA THR A 251 4.25 12.04 16.57
C THR A 251 5.03 11.41 15.42
N ALA A 252 5.34 12.18 14.38
CA ALA A 252 6.22 11.76 13.30
C ALA A 252 7.59 11.26 13.81
N GLU A 253 8.15 11.95 14.81
CA GLU A 253 9.45 11.57 15.38
C GLU A 253 9.40 10.24 16.15
N GLU A 254 8.29 9.94 16.81
CA GLU A 254 8.08 8.65 17.48
C GLU A 254 7.92 7.51 16.47
N LEU A 255 7.10 7.71 15.45
CA LEU A 255 6.88 6.72 14.38
C LEU A 255 8.15 6.46 13.56
N ALA A 256 8.94 7.52 13.28
CA ALA A 256 10.20 7.40 12.56
C ALA A 256 11.28 6.58 13.31
N LYS A 257 11.16 6.48 14.63
CA LYS A 257 12.10 5.69 15.46
C LYS A 257 11.74 4.21 15.55
N LEU A 258 10.54 3.82 15.14
CA LEU A 258 10.06 2.45 15.29
C LEU A 258 9.23 2.00 14.07
N GLU A 259 7.96 2.42 13.99
CA GLU A 259 6.98 1.85 13.05
C GLU A 259 7.34 2.02 11.58
N TRP A 260 8.02 3.14 11.22
CA TRP A 260 8.37 3.42 9.82
C TRP A 260 9.65 2.71 9.36
N LEU A 261 10.48 2.21 10.27
CA LEU A 261 11.77 1.62 9.89
C LEU A 261 11.65 0.42 8.95
N PRO A 262 10.71 -0.54 9.15
CA PRO A 262 10.54 -1.64 8.20
C PRO A 262 10.07 -1.18 6.82
N PHE A 263 9.18 -0.18 6.75
CA PHE A 263 8.70 0.38 5.49
C PHE A 263 9.79 1.15 4.75
N GLN A 264 10.60 1.96 5.46
CA GLN A 264 11.77 2.64 4.88
C GLN A 264 12.77 1.64 4.33
N ALA A 265 12.99 0.54 5.04
CA ALA A 265 13.86 -0.53 4.58
C ALA A 265 13.29 -1.22 3.33
N ALA A 266 12.00 -1.53 3.29
CA ALA A 266 11.35 -2.12 2.12
C ALA A 266 11.38 -1.17 0.90
N ILE A 267 11.15 0.13 1.10
CA ILE A 267 11.26 1.15 0.03
C ILE A 267 12.69 1.20 -0.52
N LYS A 268 13.69 1.18 0.36
CA LYS A 268 15.11 1.15 -0.05
C LYS A 268 15.47 -0.10 -0.86
N GLU A 269 14.85 -1.23 -0.54
CA GLU A 269 15.04 -2.50 -1.25
C GLU A 269 14.14 -2.62 -2.50
N GLY A 270 13.35 -1.58 -2.81
CA GLY A 270 12.61 -1.46 -4.07
C GLY A 270 11.24 -2.14 -4.07
N THR A 271 10.54 -2.21 -2.91
CA THR A 271 9.19 -2.79 -2.85
C THR A 271 8.27 -2.21 -3.92
N ASP A 272 7.51 -3.07 -4.59
CA ASP A 272 6.63 -2.70 -5.71
C ASP A 272 5.29 -2.12 -5.25
N ALA A 273 4.76 -2.61 -4.13
CA ALA A 273 3.45 -2.19 -3.63
C ALA A 273 3.43 -2.05 -2.10
N VAL A 274 2.75 -1.00 -1.63
CA VAL A 274 2.53 -0.70 -0.21
C VAL A 274 1.02 -0.55 0.03
N MET A 275 0.48 -1.30 1.00
CA MET A 275 -0.89 -1.11 1.48
C MET A 275 -0.93 -0.11 2.62
N VAL A 276 -1.86 0.86 2.53
CA VAL A 276 -2.07 1.90 3.55
C VAL A 276 -3.31 1.58 4.40
N ALA A 277 -3.10 1.51 5.72
CA ALA A 277 -4.12 1.18 6.71
C ALA A 277 -5.15 2.29 6.95
N HIS A 278 -6.31 1.89 7.47
CA HIS A 278 -7.34 2.81 7.98
C HIS A 278 -7.10 3.13 9.46
N ILE A 279 -6.10 3.96 9.74
CA ILE A 279 -5.71 4.37 11.11
C ILE A 279 -5.65 5.89 11.17
N LEU A 280 -6.27 6.48 12.19
CA LEU A 280 -6.17 7.91 12.46
C LEU A 280 -4.93 8.20 13.30
N PHE A 281 -4.07 9.09 12.82
CA PHE A 281 -2.91 9.62 13.51
C PHE A 281 -3.10 11.12 13.79
N PRO A 282 -3.77 11.52 14.89
CA PRO A 282 -4.15 12.92 15.10
C PRO A 282 -2.98 13.89 15.18
N LYS A 283 -1.77 13.39 15.47
CA LYS A 283 -0.54 14.20 15.51
C LYS A 283 0.04 14.45 14.10
N LEU A 284 -0.37 13.67 13.09
CA LEU A 284 0.02 13.84 11.69
C LEU A 284 -1.11 14.50 10.90
N ASP A 285 -2.28 13.91 10.96
CA ASP A 285 -3.50 14.39 10.34
C ASP A 285 -4.67 14.18 11.31
N PRO A 286 -5.23 15.25 11.92
CA PRO A 286 -6.33 15.11 12.87
C PRO A 286 -7.68 14.77 12.23
N ASP A 287 -7.81 14.97 10.91
CA ASP A 287 -9.09 14.95 10.22
C ASP A 287 -9.33 13.67 9.42
N LYS A 288 -8.22 13.02 8.93
CA LYS A 288 -8.30 11.89 8.01
C LYS A 288 -7.42 10.73 8.45
N PRO A 289 -7.92 9.48 8.33
CA PRO A 289 -7.08 8.29 8.52
C PRO A 289 -5.99 8.21 7.44
N ALA A 290 -4.95 7.45 7.69
CA ALA A 290 -3.78 7.38 6.82
C ALA A 290 -4.12 7.11 5.35
N SER A 291 -5.06 6.20 5.09
CA SER A 291 -5.52 5.87 3.73
C SER A 291 -6.22 6.99 2.96
N LEU A 292 -6.70 8.04 3.65
CA LEU A 292 -7.36 9.20 3.06
C LEU A 292 -6.52 10.49 3.19
N SER A 293 -5.34 10.41 3.81
CA SER A 293 -4.54 11.57 4.19
C SER A 293 -3.47 11.92 3.16
N SER A 294 -3.59 13.10 2.56
CA SER A 294 -2.53 13.67 1.69
C SER A 294 -1.24 13.95 2.44
N LYS A 295 -1.30 14.21 3.75
CA LYS A 295 -0.12 14.39 4.59
C LYS A 295 0.66 13.07 4.75
N ILE A 296 -0.07 11.94 4.92
CA ILE A 296 0.56 10.64 5.14
C ILE A 296 0.97 9.99 3.82
N ILE A 297 0.12 9.97 2.81
CA ILE A 297 0.46 9.36 1.51
C ILE A 297 1.29 10.34 0.67
N GLY A 298 0.79 11.57 0.46
CA GLY A 298 1.42 12.53 -0.44
C GLY A 298 2.73 13.09 0.11
N GLU A 299 2.70 13.68 1.32
CA GLU A 299 3.88 14.36 1.86
C GLU A 299 4.89 13.37 2.45
N LEU A 300 4.43 12.43 3.31
CA LEU A 300 5.35 11.50 3.98
C LEU A 300 5.80 10.37 3.04
N LEU A 301 4.86 9.51 2.56
CA LEU A 301 5.25 8.31 1.80
C LEU A 301 5.85 8.69 0.44
N ARG A 302 5.15 9.50 -0.37
CA ARG A 302 5.62 9.94 -1.69
C ARG A 302 6.72 10.99 -1.60
N GLY A 303 6.54 12.00 -0.72
CA GLY A 303 7.42 13.16 -0.62
C GLY A 303 8.72 12.88 0.15
N GLU A 304 8.64 12.51 1.43
CA GLU A 304 9.81 12.33 2.29
C GLU A 304 10.49 10.98 2.08
N MET A 305 9.73 9.88 2.07
CA MET A 305 10.26 8.52 1.85
C MET A 305 10.57 8.23 0.38
N LYS A 306 10.18 9.13 -0.55
CA LYS A 306 10.44 9.03 -2.00
C LYS A 306 9.89 7.75 -2.65
N TYR A 307 8.82 7.19 -2.11
CA TYR A 307 8.22 5.99 -2.67
C TYR A 307 7.58 6.25 -4.04
N GLN A 308 7.93 5.45 -5.04
CA GLN A 308 7.46 5.59 -6.42
C GLN A 308 6.60 4.41 -6.90
N GLY A 309 6.55 3.32 -6.14
CA GLY A 309 5.75 2.13 -6.46
C GLY A 309 4.24 2.34 -6.26
N ILE A 310 3.48 1.27 -6.36
CA ILE A 310 2.03 1.28 -6.20
C ILE A 310 1.63 1.49 -4.73
N VAL A 311 0.70 2.41 -4.50
CA VAL A 311 0.01 2.58 -3.21
C VAL A 311 -1.41 2.02 -3.34
N ILE A 312 -1.72 1.03 -2.50
CA ILE A 312 -3.02 0.37 -2.43
C ILE A 312 -3.67 0.74 -1.09
N THR A 313 -4.96 1.03 -1.04
CA THR A 313 -5.67 1.17 0.23
C THR A 313 -5.90 -0.19 0.88
N ASP A 314 -6.03 -0.25 2.19
CA ASP A 314 -6.81 -1.32 2.82
C ASP A 314 -8.27 -1.26 2.31
N ASP A 315 -9.08 -2.27 2.63
CA ASP A 315 -10.45 -2.36 2.09
C ASP A 315 -11.33 -1.20 2.56
N LEU A 316 -11.70 -0.32 1.63
CA LEU A 316 -12.56 0.84 1.88
C LEU A 316 -13.98 0.47 2.38
N THR A 317 -14.36 -0.81 2.30
CA THR A 317 -15.63 -1.31 2.85
C THR A 317 -15.52 -1.75 4.31
N MET A 318 -14.35 -1.65 4.94
CA MET A 318 -14.15 -1.94 6.36
C MET A 318 -14.88 -0.94 7.27
N GLY A 319 -15.22 -1.38 8.49
CA GLY A 319 -15.95 -0.58 9.47
C GLY A 319 -15.27 0.74 9.82
N ALA A 320 -13.94 0.81 9.79
CA ALA A 320 -13.19 2.05 10.00
C ALA A 320 -13.58 3.16 9.01
N ILE A 321 -13.89 2.82 7.77
CA ILE A 321 -14.33 3.76 6.73
C ILE A 321 -15.85 3.86 6.71
N MET A 322 -16.56 2.76 6.53
CA MET A 322 -18.02 2.77 6.30
C MET A 322 -18.84 3.38 7.43
N LYS A 323 -18.33 3.38 8.67
CA LYS A 323 -19.02 4.00 9.83
C LYS A 323 -18.72 5.48 10.00
N ASN A 324 -17.59 5.97 9.44
CA ASN A 324 -17.10 7.32 9.71
C ASN A 324 -17.09 8.23 8.48
N TYR A 325 -17.10 7.64 7.27
CA TYR A 325 -16.99 8.38 6.00
C TYR A 325 -17.99 7.88 4.98
N ASP A 326 -18.39 8.74 4.07
CA ASP A 326 -19.08 8.31 2.85
C ASP A 326 -18.08 7.66 1.89
N LEU A 327 -18.37 6.45 1.41
CA LEU A 327 -17.46 5.67 0.57
C LEU A 327 -17.06 6.40 -0.71
N ALA A 328 -18.00 7.07 -1.36
CA ALA A 328 -17.75 7.80 -2.60
C ALA A 328 -16.80 8.99 -2.37
N THR A 329 -16.98 9.69 -1.24
CA THR A 329 -16.08 10.78 -0.81
C THR A 329 -14.71 10.23 -0.41
N ALA A 330 -14.67 9.12 0.34
CA ALA A 330 -13.42 8.47 0.75
C ALA A 330 -12.58 8.05 -0.47
N ALA A 331 -13.21 7.50 -1.51
CA ALA A 331 -12.53 7.15 -2.75
C ALA A 331 -11.86 8.35 -3.43
N VAL A 332 -12.56 9.49 -3.50
CA VAL A 332 -12.01 10.75 -4.06
C VAL A 332 -10.84 11.26 -3.21
N ASP A 333 -11.00 11.27 -1.89
CA ASP A 333 -9.96 11.70 -0.96
C ASP A 333 -8.69 10.85 -1.08
N THR A 334 -8.86 9.53 -1.18
CA THR A 334 -7.77 8.56 -1.36
C THR A 334 -6.97 8.79 -2.64
N ILE A 335 -7.64 9.01 -3.77
CA ILE A 335 -6.96 9.32 -5.04
C ILE A 335 -6.20 10.64 -4.95
N ASN A 336 -6.82 11.67 -4.40
CA ASN A 336 -6.18 12.98 -4.21
C ASN A 336 -5.04 12.92 -3.18
N ALA A 337 -5.08 11.98 -2.23
CA ALA A 337 -4.01 11.75 -1.27
C ALA A 337 -2.77 11.11 -1.90
N GLY A 338 -2.91 10.39 -3.02
CA GLY A 338 -1.78 9.79 -3.75
C GLY A 338 -1.81 8.27 -3.89
N SER A 339 -2.94 7.60 -3.54
CA SER A 339 -3.13 6.17 -3.79
C SER A 339 -3.37 5.90 -5.27
N ASP A 340 -2.92 4.74 -5.73
CA ASP A 340 -3.06 4.30 -7.12
C ASP A 340 -4.18 3.26 -7.28
N ILE A 341 -4.38 2.39 -6.30
CA ILE A 341 -5.38 1.34 -6.31
C ILE A 341 -6.28 1.46 -5.08
N LEU A 342 -7.59 1.42 -5.32
CA LEU A 342 -8.62 1.37 -4.29
C LEU A 342 -9.09 -0.08 -4.15
N LEU A 343 -8.97 -0.64 -2.94
CA LEU A 343 -9.54 -1.94 -2.62
C LEU A 343 -10.99 -1.76 -2.15
N ILE A 344 -11.93 -2.43 -2.83
CA ILE A 344 -13.36 -2.43 -2.53
C ILE A 344 -13.81 -3.89 -2.49
N ALA A 345 -13.67 -4.50 -1.32
CA ALA A 345 -13.76 -5.94 -1.21
C ALA A 345 -15.20 -6.48 -1.12
N HIS A 346 -16.18 -5.63 -0.78
CA HIS A 346 -17.52 -6.11 -0.51
C HIS A 346 -18.61 -5.21 -1.12
N GLY A 347 -19.58 -5.87 -1.78
CA GLY A 347 -20.81 -5.27 -2.31
C GLY A 347 -20.60 -4.62 -3.70
N TYR A 348 -21.18 -5.22 -4.71
CA TYR A 348 -21.09 -4.73 -6.11
C TYR A 348 -21.63 -3.29 -6.30
N ASP A 349 -22.63 -2.89 -5.50
CA ASP A 349 -23.13 -1.51 -5.52
C ASP A 349 -22.09 -0.49 -4.99
N ASN A 350 -21.17 -0.91 -4.12
CA ASN A 350 -20.10 -0.06 -3.61
C ASN A 350 -19.07 0.25 -4.70
N GLU A 351 -18.68 -0.74 -5.48
CA GLU A 351 -17.79 -0.57 -6.62
C GLU A 351 -18.39 0.42 -7.63
N LYS A 352 -19.65 0.21 -8.03
CA LYS A 352 -20.34 1.10 -8.95
C LYS A 352 -20.43 2.54 -8.45
N ARG A 353 -20.78 2.74 -7.17
CA ARG A 353 -20.81 4.08 -6.54
C ARG A 353 -19.44 4.77 -6.60
N VAL A 354 -18.36 4.03 -6.40
CA VAL A 354 -17.00 4.56 -6.47
C VAL A 354 -16.66 4.96 -7.90
N ILE A 355 -16.91 4.12 -8.90
CA ILE A 355 -16.69 4.46 -10.32
C ILE A 355 -17.45 5.72 -10.72
N GLU A 356 -18.77 5.79 -10.43
CA GLU A 356 -19.60 6.94 -10.74
C GLU A 356 -19.08 8.22 -10.06
N SER A 357 -18.64 8.12 -8.80
CA SER A 357 -18.07 9.25 -8.06
C SER A 357 -16.75 9.74 -8.67
N LEU A 358 -15.83 8.84 -8.98
CA LEU A 358 -14.54 9.19 -9.57
C LEU A 358 -14.73 9.86 -10.94
N LEU A 359 -15.58 9.30 -11.81
CA LEU A 359 -15.93 9.87 -13.10
C LEU A 359 -16.52 11.28 -12.98
N ASP A 360 -17.47 11.48 -12.07
CA ASP A 360 -18.08 12.78 -11.82
C ASP A 360 -17.07 13.81 -11.31
N HIS A 361 -16.16 13.40 -10.41
CA HIS A 361 -15.15 14.29 -9.84
C HIS A 361 -14.04 14.66 -10.83
N VAL A 362 -13.66 13.75 -11.73
CA VAL A 362 -12.76 14.09 -12.85
C VAL A 362 -13.45 15.07 -13.81
N LYS A 363 -14.69 14.79 -14.24
CA LYS A 363 -15.46 15.69 -15.12
C LYS A 363 -15.67 17.08 -14.52
N LYS A 364 -15.74 17.21 -13.18
CA LYS A 364 -15.84 18.49 -12.45
C LYS A 364 -14.49 19.15 -12.15
N GLY A 365 -13.38 18.53 -12.56
CA GLY A 365 -12.01 19.03 -12.31
C GLY A 365 -11.57 18.97 -10.85
N LYS A 366 -12.24 18.19 -10.01
CA LYS A 366 -11.86 17.96 -8.60
C LYS A 366 -10.80 16.87 -8.45
N ILE A 367 -10.68 15.97 -9.41
CA ILE A 367 -9.56 15.07 -9.63
C ILE A 367 -8.97 15.48 -10.99
N GLN A 368 -7.67 15.73 -11.05
CA GLN A 368 -7.00 16.01 -12.31
C GLN A 368 -6.84 14.72 -13.11
N GLU A 369 -7.16 14.72 -14.40
CA GLU A 369 -7.00 13.52 -15.24
C GLU A 369 -5.55 13.04 -15.28
N THR A 370 -4.58 13.95 -15.22
CA THR A 370 -3.15 13.61 -15.08
C THR A 370 -2.86 12.78 -13.84
N ARG A 371 -3.61 12.97 -12.73
CA ARG A 371 -3.47 12.14 -11.52
C ARG A 371 -3.94 10.71 -11.76
N ILE A 372 -5.00 10.55 -12.55
CA ILE A 372 -5.48 9.24 -13.00
C ILE A 372 -4.44 8.59 -13.91
N ASP A 373 -3.92 9.33 -14.89
CA ASP A 373 -2.89 8.84 -15.82
C ASP A 373 -1.64 8.36 -15.11
N GLU A 374 -1.17 9.07 -14.10
CA GLU A 374 -0.02 8.67 -13.26
C GLU A 374 -0.27 7.34 -12.55
N SER A 375 -1.46 7.13 -12.00
CA SER A 375 -1.81 5.88 -11.34
C SER A 375 -1.88 4.72 -12.33
N VAL A 376 -2.57 4.92 -13.44
CA VAL A 376 -2.72 3.89 -14.49
C VAL A 376 -1.37 3.53 -15.09
N TYR A 377 -0.48 4.52 -15.30
CA TYR A 377 0.89 4.26 -15.74
C TYR A 377 1.63 3.31 -14.78
N ARG A 378 1.61 3.60 -13.47
CA ARG A 378 2.23 2.72 -12.46
C ARG A 378 1.62 1.32 -12.46
N ILE A 379 0.30 1.23 -12.57
CA ILE A 379 -0.44 -0.05 -12.62
C ILE A 379 -0.02 -0.88 -13.82
N LEU A 380 -0.04 -0.29 -15.03
CA LEU A 380 0.34 -0.99 -16.25
C LEU A 380 1.83 -1.35 -16.28
N ALA A 381 2.70 -0.46 -15.77
CA ALA A 381 4.12 -0.74 -15.64
C ALA A 381 4.39 -1.92 -14.69
N LEU A 382 3.68 -2.01 -13.57
CA LEU A 382 3.79 -3.14 -12.65
C LEU A 382 3.29 -4.44 -13.29
N LYS A 383 2.15 -4.41 -13.97
CA LYS A 383 1.63 -5.57 -14.73
C LYS A 383 2.63 -6.05 -15.78
N ALA A 384 3.26 -5.11 -16.50
CA ALA A 384 4.29 -5.41 -17.49
C ALA A 384 5.59 -5.96 -16.85
N LYS A 385 6.04 -5.38 -15.71
CA LYS A 385 7.23 -5.86 -14.97
C LYS A 385 7.13 -7.35 -14.62
N TYR A 386 5.95 -7.80 -14.20
CA TYR A 386 5.69 -9.19 -13.82
C TYR A 386 5.15 -10.05 -14.97
N ASN A 387 5.12 -9.53 -16.21
CA ASN A 387 4.62 -10.24 -17.38
C ASN A 387 3.24 -10.89 -17.15
N LEU A 388 2.34 -10.17 -16.48
CA LEU A 388 1.03 -10.73 -16.13
C LEU A 388 0.26 -11.18 -17.37
N SER A 389 -0.50 -12.27 -17.22
CA SER A 389 -1.27 -12.89 -18.31
C SER A 389 -2.59 -13.44 -17.78
N ASP A 390 -3.62 -13.36 -18.60
CA ASP A 390 -4.92 -13.99 -18.34
C ASP A 390 -5.02 -15.41 -18.93
N GLU A 391 -3.91 -16.01 -19.35
CA GLU A 391 -3.89 -17.41 -19.76
C GLU A 391 -4.34 -18.33 -18.61
N PRO A 392 -5.21 -19.30 -18.88
CA PRO A 392 -5.71 -20.21 -17.86
C PRO A 392 -4.59 -21.11 -17.33
N VAL A 393 -4.67 -21.45 -16.05
CA VAL A 393 -3.74 -22.38 -15.41
C VAL A 393 -4.39 -23.76 -15.20
N PRO A 394 -3.63 -24.86 -15.31
CA PRO A 394 -4.13 -26.19 -14.97
C PRO A 394 -4.28 -26.34 -13.45
N VAL A 395 -5.10 -27.28 -13.00
CA VAL A 395 -5.10 -27.70 -11.59
C VAL A 395 -3.75 -28.31 -11.26
N PRO A 396 -2.98 -27.74 -10.29
CA PRO A 396 -1.61 -28.16 -10.03
C PRO A 396 -1.53 -29.51 -9.32
N ASP A 397 -0.41 -30.25 -9.57
CA ASP A 397 0.03 -31.31 -8.70
C ASP A 397 0.85 -30.70 -7.54
N LEU A 398 0.35 -30.81 -6.32
CA LEU A 398 0.96 -30.22 -5.13
C LEU A 398 1.98 -31.12 -4.42
N THR A 399 2.29 -32.29 -4.99
CA THR A 399 3.15 -33.30 -4.33
C THR A 399 4.50 -32.74 -3.92
N GLU A 400 5.25 -32.14 -4.82
CA GLU A 400 6.59 -31.60 -4.53
C GLU A 400 6.49 -30.30 -3.71
N LEU A 401 5.56 -29.39 -4.00
CA LEU A 401 5.37 -28.17 -3.21
C LEU A 401 5.07 -28.50 -1.75
N ASN A 402 4.11 -29.39 -1.50
CA ASN A 402 3.76 -29.83 -0.14
C ASN A 402 4.91 -30.55 0.58
N LYS A 403 5.76 -31.27 -0.15
CA LYS A 403 6.96 -31.87 0.40
C LYS A 403 7.99 -30.82 0.82
N ASP A 404 8.20 -29.80 -0.03
CA ASP A 404 9.10 -28.68 0.25
C ASP A 404 8.65 -27.89 1.49
N ILE A 405 7.33 -27.54 1.55
CA ILE A 405 6.74 -26.84 2.72
C ILE A 405 6.91 -27.68 4.00
N LYS A 406 6.62 -28.99 3.96
CA LYS A 406 6.83 -29.87 5.11
C LYS A 406 8.28 -29.91 5.55
N SER A 407 9.22 -29.96 4.60
CA SER A 407 10.65 -29.99 4.89
C SER A 407 11.11 -28.70 5.55
N TRP A 408 10.75 -27.56 4.99
CA TRP A 408 11.04 -26.23 5.53
C TRP A 408 10.41 -26.06 6.93
N LYS A 409 9.13 -26.39 7.09
CA LYS A 409 8.39 -26.28 8.36
C LYS A 409 9.09 -27.03 9.51
N ARG A 410 9.65 -28.21 9.25
CA ARG A 410 10.43 -28.97 10.25
C ARG A 410 11.69 -28.25 10.72
N THR A 411 12.24 -27.31 9.92
CA THR A 411 13.39 -26.49 10.34
C THR A 411 12.95 -25.36 11.27
N ILE A 412 11.73 -24.89 11.13
CA ILE A 412 11.15 -23.82 11.95
C ILE A 412 10.64 -24.34 13.29
N GLU A 413 10.03 -25.53 13.34
CA GLU A 413 9.39 -26.10 14.53
C GLU A 413 10.37 -26.86 15.47
N LYS A 414 11.66 -26.95 15.14
CA LYS A 414 12.71 -27.52 16.00
C LYS A 414 13.22 -26.49 17.00
#